data_aac139207e961df7dd9fa3c82917a96a
#
_entry.id   aac139207e961df7dd9fa3c82917a96a
#
_cell.length_a   1.000
_cell.length_b   1.000
_cell.length_c   1.000
_cell.angle_alpha   90.00
_cell.angle_beta   90.00
_cell.angle_gamma   90.00
#
_symmetry.space_group_name_H-M   'P 1'
#
loop_
_entity.id
_entity.type
_entity.pdbx_description
1 polymer ?
#
loop_
_entity_poly.entity_id
_entity_poly.type
_entity_poly.pdbx_seq_one_letter_code
_entity_poly.pdbx_strand_id
1 'polypeptide(L)'
;MVKLHKSAKEPEIYYYFNTKNEKLWMYRHKYYDNTGKRKEKKKSGFKSEKEAIKSLLEVKVTTLRGESKQVEYDQLTIGEWLDIWYTTYKNSWKPASRAQREMAIRLQMKPLLGHFKLQTLDRTTYKREFLNVLEKKYKPSTVHLFHTLFKIAINAAVEDEILSRNRFTKIKLSNRETIKEENNKYFTPEQLVEFLTIAKREENATNYTFLLTVAYTGIRRGEACGLQWKNIDFDNKTITIERTRDNKGIRSPKTKNSYRTILIDDVLVNQLKIYRKWCMKVMLSFGYKLKDDSFVFTSYQTGKPITDGCVFYAFRRVLNKTKLPPITIHGLRHTHCTILLNQGLNVKVIAERLGNSPQMIYEIYGHVLKEIESVSVELFSQSLTKNGANFGAS
;
A
#
# COMPACT_ATOMS: atom_id res chain seq x y z
N MET A 1 -29.53 -35.57 -31.35
CA MET A 1 -28.06 -35.35 -31.37
C MET A 1 -27.64 -35.01 -32.79
N VAL A 2 -26.78 -33.99 -32.97
CA VAL A 2 -26.23 -33.64 -34.29
C VAL A 2 -25.28 -34.74 -34.72
N LYS A 3 -25.46 -35.28 -35.93
CA LYS A 3 -24.59 -36.33 -36.47
C LYS A 3 -23.22 -35.73 -36.85
N LEU A 4 -22.13 -36.29 -36.27
CA LEU A 4 -20.76 -35.84 -36.53
C LEU A 4 -20.14 -36.74 -37.62
N HIS A 5 -19.49 -36.09 -38.59
CA HIS A 5 -18.78 -36.75 -39.65
C HIS A 5 -17.28 -36.45 -39.52
N LYS A 6 -16.43 -37.46 -39.61
CA LYS A 6 -14.96 -37.27 -39.53
C LYS A 6 -14.42 -36.63 -40.81
N SER A 7 -13.39 -35.79 -40.65
CA SER A 7 -12.59 -35.35 -41.78
C SER A 7 -11.70 -36.45 -42.34
N ALA A 8 -11.44 -36.41 -43.62
CA ALA A 8 -10.48 -37.29 -44.27
C ALA A 8 -9.01 -36.86 -44.05
N LYS A 9 -8.79 -35.58 -43.69
CA LYS A 9 -7.43 -35.00 -43.59
C LYS A 9 -6.83 -35.11 -42.19
N GLU A 10 -7.65 -35.01 -41.15
CA GLU A 10 -7.20 -35.00 -39.76
C GLU A 10 -8.20 -35.75 -38.86
N PRO A 11 -7.77 -36.81 -38.15
CA PRO A 11 -8.68 -37.70 -37.42
C PRO A 11 -9.38 -37.04 -36.22
N GLU A 12 -8.87 -35.89 -35.72
CA GLU A 12 -9.46 -35.16 -34.63
C GLU A 12 -10.40 -34.02 -35.10
N ILE A 13 -10.59 -33.86 -36.41
CA ILE A 13 -11.49 -32.88 -37.04
C ILE A 13 -12.78 -33.57 -37.46
N TYR A 14 -13.88 -32.89 -37.19
CA TYR A 14 -15.23 -33.32 -37.53
C TYR A 14 -15.99 -32.18 -38.17
N TYR A 15 -17.01 -32.51 -38.99
CA TYR A 15 -18.00 -31.53 -39.44
C TYR A 15 -19.41 -32.00 -39.10
N TYR A 16 -20.29 -31.05 -39.04
CA TYR A 16 -21.71 -31.23 -38.76
C TYR A 16 -22.54 -30.18 -39.49
N PHE A 17 -23.84 -30.44 -39.61
CA PHE A 17 -24.78 -29.47 -40.14
C PHE A 17 -25.57 -28.84 -39.00
N ASN A 18 -25.67 -27.51 -38.99
CA ASN A 18 -26.47 -26.80 -38.01
C ASN A 18 -27.97 -26.82 -38.39
N THR A 19 -28.83 -26.19 -37.60
CA THR A 19 -30.29 -26.13 -37.82
C THR A 19 -30.68 -25.42 -39.11
N LYS A 20 -29.76 -24.62 -39.68
CA LYS A 20 -29.90 -23.91 -40.96
C LYS A 20 -29.30 -24.68 -42.15
N ASN A 21 -28.96 -25.98 -41.94
CA ASN A 21 -28.29 -26.84 -42.90
C ASN A 21 -26.90 -26.31 -43.41
N GLU A 22 -26.22 -25.44 -42.61
CA GLU A 22 -24.90 -24.99 -42.93
C GLU A 22 -23.87 -25.92 -42.38
N LYS A 23 -22.84 -26.27 -43.19
CA LYS A 23 -21.73 -27.14 -42.82
C LYS A 23 -20.78 -26.42 -41.96
N LEU A 24 -20.59 -26.83 -40.69
CA LEU A 24 -19.64 -26.27 -39.74
C LEU A 24 -18.65 -27.34 -39.30
N TRP A 25 -17.47 -26.88 -38.93
CA TRP A 25 -16.35 -27.71 -38.52
C TRP A 25 -16.08 -27.60 -37.03
N MET A 26 -15.52 -28.67 -36.44
CA MET A 26 -15.09 -28.71 -35.05
C MET A 26 -13.89 -29.64 -34.89
N TYR A 27 -13.15 -29.47 -33.81
CA TYR A 27 -12.17 -30.45 -33.37
C TYR A 27 -12.47 -31.00 -32.00
N ARG A 28 -11.90 -32.21 -31.73
CA ARG A 28 -11.91 -32.88 -30.42
C ARG A 28 -10.52 -33.45 -30.18
N HIS A 29 -9.75 -32.75 -29.33
CA HIS A 29 -8.37 -33.09 -28.96
C HIS A 29 -8.33 -33.67 -27.55
N LYS A 30 -7.73 -34.86 -27.41
CA LYS A 30 -7.54 -35.54 -26.12
C LYS A 30 -6.09 -35.37 -25.69
N TYR A 31 -5.89 -34.92 -24.46
CA TYR A 31 -4.56 -34.70 -23.89
C TYR A 31 -4.55 -35.12 -22.42
N TYR A 32 -3.36 -35.19 -21.83
CA TYR A 32 -3.19 -35.42 -20.40
C TYR A 32 -2.79 -34.11 -19.73
N ASP A 33 -3.41 -33.79 -18.60
CA ASP A 33 -3.03 -32.64 -17.78
C ASP A 33 -1.75 -32.95 -16.96
N ASN A 34 -1.24 -31.96 -16.26
CA ASN A 34 -0.02 -32.08 -15.44
C ASN A 34 -0.15 -33.11 -14.28
N THR A 35 -1.36 -33.58 -13.98
CA THR A 35 -1.62 -34.63 -12.98
C THR A 35 -1.72 -36.03 -13.61
N GLY A 36 -1.56 -36.14 -14.92
CA GLY A 36 -1.72 -37.39 -15.67
C GLY A 36 -3.18 -37.76 -15.95
N LYS A 37 -4.13 -36.87 -15.67
CA LYS A 37 -5.55 -37.13 -15.96
C LYS A 37 -5.86 -36.78 -17.42
N ARG A 38 -6.56 -37.71 -18.09
CA ARG A 38 -7.01 -37.54 -19.47
C ARG A 38 -8.12 -36.49 -19.55
N LYS A 39 -7.93 -35.46 -20.37
CA LYS A 39 -8.91 -34.42 -20.68
C LYS A 39 -9.21 -34.33 -22.16
N GLU A 40 -10.29 -33.66 -22.52
CA GLU A 40 -10.70 -33.44 -23.90
C GLU A 40 -10.96 -31.93 -24.11
N LYS A 41 -10.31 -31.33 -25.11
CA LYS A 41 -10.61 -30.00 -25.60
C LYS A 41 -11.39 -30.11 -26.90
N LYS A 42 -12.57 -29.51 -26.93
CA LYS A 42 -13.42 -29.41 -28.12
C LYS A 42 -13.77 -27.97 -28.41
N LYS A 43 -13.81 -27.61 -29.69
CA LYS A 43 -14.27 -26.31 -30.16
C LYS A 43 -14.98 -26.50 -31.48
N SER A 44 -16.14 -25.86 -31.66
CA SER A 44 -17.02 -25.99 -32.82
C SER A 44 -17.33 -24.60 -33.43
N GLY A 45 -18.01 -24.61 -34.57
CA GLY A 45 -18.49 -23.38 -35.21
C GLY A 45 -17.50 -22.77 -36.21
N PHE A 46 -16.48 -23.50 -36.63
CA PHE A 46 -15.59 -23.05 -37.68
C PHE A 46 -16.27 -23.15 -39.05
N LYS A 47 -16.08 -22.12 -39.88
CA LYS A 47 -16.68 -22.07 -41.22
C LYS A 47 -15.90 -22.92 -42.25
N SER A 48 -14.65 -23.20 -41.98
CA SER A 48 -13.81 -24.02 -42.85
C SER A 48 -13.01 -25.07 -42.07
N GLU A 49 -12.69 -26.15 -42.77
CA GLU A 49 -11.79 -27.21 -42.27
C GLU A 49 -10.41 -26.65 -41.90
N LYS A 50 -9.88 -25.75 -42.71
CA LYS A 50 -8.57 -25.10 -42.51
C LYS A 50 -8.49 -24.30 -41.23
N GLU A 51 -9.56 -23.57 -40.87
CA GLU A 51 -9.64 -22.86 -39.61
C GLU A 51 -9.69 -23.83 -38.40
N ALA A 52 -10.46 -24.91 -38.50
CA ALA A 52 -10.51 -25.93 -37.48
C ALA A 52 -9.16 -26.61 -37.25
N ILE A 53 -8.47 -26.98 -38.35
CA ILE A 53 -7.11 -27.56 -38.29
C ILE A 53 -6.14 -26.59 -37.66
N LYS A 54 -6.12 -25.30 -38.07
CA LYS A 54 -5.24 -24.28 -37.47
C LYS A 54 -5.44 -24.17 -35.95
N SER A 55 -6.70 -24.08 -35.51
CA SER A 55 -7.01 -24.00 -34.08
C SER A 55 -6.64 -25.29 -33.34
N LEU A 56 -6.79 -26.45 -33.94
CA LEU A 56 -6.34 -27.73 -33.38
C LEU A 56 -4.82 -27.78 -33.21
N LEU A 57 -4.06 -27.33 -34.21
CA LEU A 57 -2.60 -27.31 -34.17
C LEU A 57 -2.09 -26.40 -33.04
N GLU A 58 -2.70 -25.24 -32.86
CA GLU A 58 -2.39 -24.34 -31.71
C GLU A 58 -2.57 -25.08 -30.37
N VAL A 59 -3.67 -25.78 -30.17
CA VAL A 59 -3.92 -26.56 -28.96
C VAL A 59 -2.91 -27.70 -28.81
N LYS A 60 -2.61 -28.45 -29.87
CA LYS A 60 -1.61 -29.52 -29.84
C LYS A 60 -0.22 -29.01 -29.44
N VAL A 61 0.22 -27.90 -30.02
CA VAL A 61 1.52 -27.30 -29.67
C VAL A 61 1.54 -26.86 -28.18
N THR A 62 0.47 -26.25 -27.70
CA THR A 62 0.36 -25.81 -26.30
C THR A 62 0.40 -27.00 -25.33
N THR A 63 -0.33 -28.07 -25.62
CA THR A 63 -0.33 -29.27 -24.77
C THR A 63 1.01 -30.02 -24.82
N LEU A 64 1.68 -30.09 -25.98
CA LEU A 64 3.02 -30.70 -26.13
C LEU A 64 4.10 -29.93 -25.35
N ARG A 65 3.93 -28.63 -25.16
CA ARG A 65 4.80 -27.81 -24.30
C ARG A 65 4.55 -27.98 -22.82
N GLY A 66 3.59 -28.82 -22.42
CA GLY A 66 3.20 -28.96 -21.01
C GLY A 66 2.29 -27.85 -20.48
N GLU A 67 1.86 -26.91 -21.34
CA GLU A 67 1.03 -25.74 -20.96
C GLU A 67 -0.47 -26.09 -20.95
N SER A 68 -0.82 -27.26 -20.44
CA SER A 68 -2.20 -27.81 -20.47
C SER A 68 -3.21 -26.92 -19.75
N LYS A 69 -2.81 -26.20 -18.68
CA LYS A 69 -3.68 -25.26 -17.98
C LYS A 69 -4.10 -24.08 -18.86
N GLN A 70 -3.26 -23.61 -19.77
CA GLN A 70 -3.64 -22.53 -20.70
C GLN A 70 -4.77 -22.99 -21.63
N VAL A 71 -4.76 -24.25 -22.04
CA VAL A 71 -5.82 -24.85 -22.86
C VAL A 71 -7.10 -25.07 -22.04
N GLU A 72 -6.97 -25.47 -20.80
CA GLU A 72 -8.11 -25.69 -19.89
C GLU A 72 -8.85 -24.38 -19.58
N TYR A 73 -8.10 -23.33 -19.28
CA TYR A 73 -8.62 -22.03 -18.87
C TYR A 73 -8.73 -20.99 -19.99
N ASP A 74 -8.77 -21.41 -21.27
CA ASP A 74 -8.84 -20.48 -22.42
C ASP A 74 -10.11 -19.63 -22.49
N GLN A 75 -11.18 -20.05 -21.85
CA GLN A 75 -12.45 -19.32 -21.76
C GLN A 75 -12.58 -18.51 -20.46
N LEU A 76 -11.66 -18.68 -19.50
CA LEU A 76 -11.72 -18.02 -18.20
C LEU A 76 -11.74 -16.51 -18.38
N THR A 77 -12.74 -15.87 -17.81
CA THR A 77 -12.84 -14.40 -17.78
C THR A 77 -11.99 -13.80 -16.66
N ILE A 78 -11.66 -12.52 -16.81
CA ILE A 78 -10.95 -11.79 -15.74
C ILE A 78 -11.78 -11.75 -14.46
N GLY A 79 -13.12 -11.62 -14.57
CA GLY A 79 -13.99 -11.63 -13.40
C GLY A 79 -13.93 -12.93 -12.61
N GLU A 80 -13.99 -14.06 -13.32
CA GLU A 80 -13.87 -15.39 -12.71
C GLU A 80 -12.48 -15.63 -12.11
N TRP A 81 -11.42 -15.21 -12.82
CA TRP A 81 -10.06 -15.28 -12.29
C TRP A 81 -9.88 -14.47 -10.99
N LEU A 82 -10.39 -13.25 -10.95
CA LEU A 82 -10.31 -12.40 -9.76
C LEU A 82 -11.03 -13.00 -8.56
N ASP A 83 -12.12 -13.75 -8.77
CA ASP A 83 -12.82 -14.50 -7.69
C ASP A 83 -11.98 -15.67 -7.19
N ILE A 84 -11.42 -16.46 -8.11
CA ILE A 84 -10.53 -17.57 -7.78
C ILE A 84 -9.33 -17.04 -6.99
N TRP A 85 -8.63 -16.03 -7.52
CA TRP A 85 -7.49 -15.42 -6.88
C TRP A 85 -7.81 -14.86 -5.49
N TYR A 86 -8.89 -14.10 -5.36
CA TYR A 86 -9.30 -13.54 -4.07
C TYR A 86 -9.63 -14.65 -3.06
N THR A 87 -10.40 -15.64 -3.45
CA THR A 87 -10.82 -16.72 -2.56
C THR A 87 -9.64 -17.55 -2.08
N THR A 88 -8.69 -17.84 -2.95
CA THR A 88 -7.49 -18.63 -2.65
C THR A 88 -6.56 -17.89 -1.70
N TYR A 89 -6.29 -16.60 -1.96
CA TYR A 89 -5.21 -15.87 -1.27
C TYR A 89 -5.68 -14.95 -0.13
N LYS A 90 -6.99 -14.70 0.03
CA LYS A 90 -7.52 -13.72 1.01
C LYS A 90 -7.05 -13.93 2.45
N ASN A 91 -6.79 -15.18 2.86
CA ASN A 91 -6.37 -15.51 4.22
C ASN A 91 -4.87 -15.24 4.48
N SER A 92 -4.05 -15.15 3.43
CA SER A 92 -2.63 -14.78 3.53
C SER A 92 -2.43 -13.27 3.64
N TRP A 93 -3.45 -12.46 3.37
CA TRP A 93 -3.34 -11.01 3.38
C TRP A 93 -3.70 -10.40 4.73
N LYS A 94 -2.95 -9.36 5.11
CA LYS A 94 -3.33 -8.54 6.27
C LYS A 94 -4.72 -7.91 6.06
N PRO A 95 -5.54 -7.72 7.11
CA PRO A 95 -6.94 -7.26 7.00
C PRO A 95 -7.12 -5.98 6.15
N ALA A 96 -6.23 -5.00 6.30
CA ALA A 96 -6.29 -3.76 5.51
C ALA A 96 -6.02 -4.01 4.01
N SER A 97 -5.05 -4.86 3.67
CA SER A 97 -4.72 -5.21 2.29
C SER A 97 -5.83 -6.05 1.65
N ARG A 98 -6.47 -6.92 2.43
CA ARG A 98 -7.61 -7.72 1.97
C ARG A 98 -8.80 -6.82 1.62
N ALA A 99 -9.16 -5.89 2.51
CA ALA A 99 -10.25 -4.93 2.26
C ALA A 99 -9.97 -4.04 1.03
N GLN A 100 -8.71 -3.60 0.86
CA GLN A 100 -8.30 -2.80 -0.28
C GLN A 100 -8.42 -3.56 -1.60
N ARG A 101 -7.99 -4.84 -1.63
CA ARG A 101 -8.12 -5.72 -2.81
C ARG A 101 -9.58 -6.01 -3.13
N GLU A 102 -10.37 -6.37 -2.12
CA GLU A 102 -11.81 -6.62 -2.29
C GLU A 102 -12.52 -5.41 -2.92
N MET A 103 -12.28 -4.22 -2.37
CA MET A 103 -12.85 -2.98 -2.89
C MET A 103 -12.41 -2.70 -4.34
N ALA A 104 -11.12 -2.88 -4.64
CA ALA A 104 -10.59 -2.69 -5.99
C ALA A 104 -11.19 -3.68 -7.01
N ILE A 105 -11.32 -4.94 -6.62
CA ILE A 105 -11.94 -5.98 -7.45
C ILE A 105 -13.39 -5.65 -7.71
N ARG A 106 -14.17 -5.43 -6.66
CA ARG A 106 -15.62 -5.25 -6.74
C ARG A 106 -16.03 -3.95 -7.45
N LEU A 107 -15.36 -2.83 -7.12
CA LEU A 107 -15.78 -1.51 -7.60
C LEU A 107 -15.10 -1.05 -8.90
N GLN A 108 -13.94 -1.63 -9.25
CA GLN A 108 -13.18 -1.15 -10.40
C GLN A 108 -12.85 -2.26 -11.40
N MET A 109 -12.23 -3.36 -10.96
CA MET A 109 -11.72 -4.34 -11.91
C MET A 109 -12.83 -5.14 -12.58
N LYS A 110 -13.77 -5.69 -11.82
CA LYS A 110 -14.89 -6.49 -12.38
C LYS A 110 -15.84 -5.67 -13.26
N PRO A 111 -16.31 -4.48 -12.86
CA PRO A 111 -17.19 -3.70 -13.71
C PRO A 111 -16.55 -3.30 -15.04
N LEU A 112 -15.25 -3.02 -15.07
CA LEU A 112 -14.57 -2.53 -16.26
C LEU A 112 -13.93 -3.64 -17.10
N LEU A 113 -13.43 -4.71 -16.48
CA LEU A 113 -12.64 -5.74 -17.14
C LEU A 113 -13.22 -7.15 -17.01
N GLY A 114 -14.16 -7.38 -16.11
CA GLY A 114 -14.59 -8.73 -15.72
C GLY A 114 -15.11 -9.60 -16.86
N HIS A 115 -15.69 -9.01 -17.89
CA HIS A 115 -16.25 -9.72 -19.04
C HIS A 115 -15.21 -10.13 -20.11
N PHE A 116 -14.00 -9.54 -20.05
CA PHE A 116 -12.94 -9.93 -20.98
C PHE A 116 -12.33 -11.29 -20.61
N LYS A 117 -11.97 -12.07 -21.61
CA LYS A 117 -11.21 -13.31 -21.40
C LYS A 117 -9.79 -12.97 -20.96
N LEU A 118 -9.33 -13.67 -19.92
CA LEU A 118 -8.02 -13.45 -19.31
C LEU A 118 -6.87 -13.57 -20.32
N GLN A 119 -6.95 -14.56 -21.19
CA GLN A 119 -5.89 -14.83 -22.19
C GLN A 119 -5.89 -13.86 -23.38
N THR A 120 -7.00 -13.19 -23.68
CA THR A 120 -7.11 -12.36 -24.89
C THR A 120 -7.06 -10.87 -24.63
N LEU A 121 -7.19 -10.42 -23.37
CA LEU A 121 -7.08 -8.99 -23.05
C LEU A 121 -5.70 -8.45 -23.43
N ASP A 122 -5.66 -7.56 -24.41
CA ASP A 122 -4.45 -6.87 -24.86
C ASP A 122 -4.20 -5.57 -24.10
N ARG A 123 -2.99 -5.00 -24.31
CA ARG A 123 -2.57 -3.76 -23.62
C ARG A 123 -3.40 -2.54 -24.01
N THR A 124 -3.79 -2.44 -25.28
CA THR A 124 -4.53 -1.30 -25.80
C THR A 124 -5.93 -1.26 -25.23
N THR A 125 -6.63 -2.39 -25.24
CA THR A 125 -7.95 -2.55 -24.63
C THR A 125 -7.90 -2.30 -23.12
N TYR A 126 -6.92 -2.87 -22.41
CA TYR A 126 -6.73 -2.61 -20.98
C TYR A 126 -6.50 -1.12 -20.68
N LYS A 127 -5.69 -0.42 -21.47
CA LYS A 127 -5.46 1.02 -21.30
C LYS A 127 -6.74 1.81 -21.53
N ARG A 128 -7.47 1.51 -22.60
CA ARG A 128 -8.71 2.22 -22.97
C ARG A 128 -9.83 1.99 -21.97
N GLU A 129 -10.10 0.73 -21.62
CA GLU A 129 -11.28 0.35 -20.82
C GLU A 129 -11.05 0.46 -19.31
N PHE A 130 -9.80 0.48 -18.86
CA PHE A 130 -9.48 0.53 -17.44
C PHE A 130 -8.71 1.79 -17.06
N LEU A 131 -7.49 1.98 -17.56
CA LEU A 131 -6.64 3.08 -17.10
C LEU A 131 -7.22 4.44 -17.44
N ASN A 132 -7.61 4.65 -18.71
CA ASN A 132 -8.17 5.94 -19.15
C ASN A 132 -9.50 6.26 -18.45
N VAL A 133 -10.29 5.24 -18.09
CA VAL A 133 -11.54 5.43 -17.33
C VAL A 133 -11.22 5.84 -15.88
N LEU A 134 -10.23 5.20 -15.26
CA LEU A 134 -9.81 5.54 -13.90
C LEU A 134 -9.14 6.91 -13.82
N GLU A 135 -8.33 7.30 -14.81
CA GLU A 135 -7.66 8.59 -14.87
C GLU A 135 -8.63 9.79 -14.93
N LYS A 136 -9.86 9.57 -15.43
CA LYS A 136 -10.93 10.60 -15.40
C LYS A 136 -11.53 10.78 -14.00
N LYS A 137 -11.46 9.76 -13.13
CA LYS A 137 -12.16 9.73 -11.83
C LYS A 137 -11.24 9.87 -10.63
N TYR A 138 -9.98 9.48 -10.76
CA TYR A 138 -9.07 9.33 -9.63
C TYR A 138 -7.74 10.06 -9.84
N LYS A 139 -7.11 10.41 -8.71
CA LYS A 139 -5.74 10.95 -8.71
C LYS A 139 -4.74 9.92 -9.23
N PRO A 140 -3.62 10.33 -9.83
CA PRO A 140 -2.60 9.43 -10.40
C PRO A 140 -2.12 8.34 -9.43
N SER A 141 -1.93 8.67 -8.15
CA SER A 141 -1.54 7.70 -7.12
C SER A 141 -2.57 6.58 -6.89
N THR A 142 -3.86 6.91 -7.01
CA THR A 142 -4.95 5.92 -6.88
C THR A 142 -5.04 5.03 -8.13
N VAL A 143 -4.85 5.61 -9.31
CA VAL A 143 -4.77 4.83 -10.57
C VAL A 143 -3.58 3.87 -10.53
N HIS A 144 -2.42 4.35 -10.07
CA HIS A 144 -1.24 3.53 -9.87
C HIS A 144 -1.50 2.36 -8.91
N LEU A 145 -2.22 2.60 -7.83
CA LEU A 145 -2.62 1.56 -6.88
C LEU A 145 -3.47 0.48 -7.56
N PHE A 146 -4.54 0.85 -8.28
CA PHE A 146 -5.41 -0.11 -8.96
C PHE A 146 -4.66 -0.89 -10.04
N HIS A 147 -3.80 -0.21 -10.82
CA HIS A 147 -2.94 -0.86 -11.80
C HIS A 147 -1.99 -1.88 -11.13
N THR A 148 -1.38 -1.52 -10.01
CA THR A 148 -0.49 -2.41 -9.27
C THR A 148 -1.24 -3.64 -8.72
N LEU A 149 -2.42 -3.45 -8.15
CA LEU A 149 -3.25 -4.56 -7.67
C LEU A 149 -3.67 -5.51 -8.80
N PHE A 150 -4.04 -4.95 -9.96
CA PHE A 150 -4.35 -5.76 -11.15
C PHE A 150 -3.13 -6.57 -11.62
N LYS A 151 -1.93 -5.93 -11.69
CA LYS A 151 -0.70 -6.65 -12.05
C LYS A 151 -0.39 -7.81 -11.10
N ILE A 152 -0.63 -7.63 -9.80
CA ILE A 152 -0.42 -8.71 -8.80
C ILE A 152 -1.36 -9.88 -9.09
N ALA A 153 -2.63 -9.63 -9.40
CA ALA A 153 -3.58 -10.68 -9.75
C ALA A 153 -3.20 -11.41 -11.05
N ILE A 154 -2.67 -10.68 -12.05
CA ILE A 154 -2.22 -11.27 -13.30
C ILE A 154 -0.90 -12.05 -13.11
N ASN A 155 0.01 -11.58 -12.25
CA ASN A 155 1.22 -12.35 -11.91
C ASN A 155 0.87 -13.69 -11.26
N ALA A 156 -0.13 -13.73 -10.38
CA ALA A 156 -0.61 -14.98 -9.82
C ALA A 156 -1.15 -15.94 -10.90
N ALA A 157 -1.82 -15.43 -11.96
CA ALA A 157 -2.25 -16.26 -13.08
C ALA A 157 -1.07 -16.81 -13.90
N VAL A 158 0.05 -16.09 -13.94
CA VAL A 158 1.29 -16.57 -14.55
C VAL A 158 1.97 -17.63 -13.68
N GLU A 159 2.03 -17.40 -12.36
CA GLU A 159 2.58 -18.37 -11.39
C GLU A 159 1.76 -19.68 -11.38
N ASP A 160 0.44 -19.58 -11.56
CA ASP A 160 -0.46 -20.73 -11.70
C ASP A 160 -0.45 -21.37 -13.12
N GLU A 161 0.44 -20.91 -14.03
CA GLU A 161 0.59 -21.40 -15.41
C GLU A 161 -0.65 -21.20 -16.31
N ILE A 162 -1.64 -20.40 -15.88
CA ILE A 162 -2.85 -20.07 -16.66
C ILE A 162 -2.49 -19.08 -17.79
N LEU A 163 -1.49 -18.22 -17.56
CA LEU A 163 -0.92 -17.30 -18.54
C LEU A 163 0.56 -17.54 -18.70
N SER A 164 1.07 -17.42 -19.94
CA SER A 164 2.51 -17.52 -20.21
C SER A 164 3.31 -16.30 -19.72
N ARG A 165 2.68 -15.14 -19.63
CA ARG A 165 3.33 -13.88 -19.20
C ARG A 165 2.33 -12.81 -18.78
N ASN A 166 2.77 -11.91 -17.94
CA ASN A 166 2.02 -10.68 -17.65
C ASN A 166 2.31 -9.61 -18.72
N ARG A 167 1.29 -9.28 -19.52
CA ARG A 167 1.39 -8.28 -20.60
C ARG A 167 1.35 -6.84 -20.12
N PHE A 168 1.01 -6.59 -18.84
CA PHE A 168 0.71 -5.27 -18.29
C PHE A 168 1.87 -4.63 -17.50
N THR A 169 2.98 -5.35 -17.31
CA THR A 169 4.11 -4.90 -16.49
C THR A 169 4.81 -3.64 -17.04
N LYS A 170 4.89 -3.51 -18.38
CA LYS A 170 5.60 -2.41 -19.05
C LYS A 170 4.69 -1.23 -19.43
N ILE A 171 3.48 -1.13 -18.88
CA ILE A 171 2.59 0.00 -19.15
C ILE A 171 3.05 1.19 -18.30
N LYS A 172 3.43 2.26 -18.98
CA LYS A 172 3.66 3.56 -18.33
C LYS A 172 2.29 4.24 -18.11
N LEU A 173 2.00 4.58 -16.88
CA LEU A 173 0.86 5.43 -16.55
C LEU A 173 1.19 6.86 -16.94
N SER A 174 0.18 7.63 -17.31
CA SER A 174 0.35 9.06 -17.55
C SER A 174 0.81 9.69 -16.23
N ASN A 175 2.10 10.04 -16.18
CA ASN A 175 2.53 11.05 -15.25
C ASN A 175 1.88 12.34 -15.77
N ARG A 176 0.64 12.62 -15.38
CA ARG A 176 0.30 14.02 -15.24
C ARG A 176 1.31 14.49 -14.21
N GLU A 177 2.28 15.24 -14.68
CA GLU A 177 3.04 16.11 -13.81
C GLU A 177 1.95 16.86 -13.03
N THR A 178 1.58 16.34 -11.87
CA THR A 178 1.21 17.25 -10.82
C THR A 178 2.45 18.10 -10.79
N ILE A 179 2.37 19.34 -11.29
CA ILE A 179 3.21 20.42 -10.81
C ILE A 179 3.32 20.03 -9.35
N LYS A 180 4.51 19.56 -8.97
CA LYS A 180 4.82 19.40 -7.57
C LYS A 180 4.75 20.83 -7.06
N GLU A 181 3.54 21.28 -6.73
CA GLU A 181 3.43 22.27 -5.71
C GLU A 181 4.29 21.68 -4.62
N GLU A 182 5.40 22.29 -4.37
CA GLU A 182 6.24 22.08 -3.19
C GLU A 182 5.40 22.49 -1.98
N ASN A 183 4.24 21.87 -1.85
CA ASN A 183 3.45 21.93 -0.65
C ASN A 183 4.27 21.15 0.36
N ASN A 184 5.11 21.89 1.08
CA ASN A 184 5.90 21.39 2.19
C ASN A 184 4.99 20.53 3.05
N LYS A 185 5.16 19.21 2.94
CA LYS A 185 4.34 18.24 3.70
C LYS A 185 4.77 18.16 5.15
N TYR A 186 5.50 19.15 5.63
CA TYR A 186 6.06 19.29 6.97
C TYR A 186 6.10 20.75 7.39
N PHE A 187 6.23 21.01 8.66
CA PHE A 187 6.41 22.34 9.26
C PHE A 187 7.88 22.68 9.42
N THR A 188 8.18 23.99 9.42
CA THR A 188 9.45 24.47 9.98
C THR A 188 9.43 24.34 11.52
N PRO A 189 10.58 24.47 12.21
CA PRO A 189 10.59 24.49 13.68
C PRO A 189 9.64 25.53 14.28
N GLU A 190 9.61 26.75 13.74
CA GLU A 190 8.76 27.87 14.19
C GLU A 190 7.27 27.53 14.00
N GLN A 191 6.93 26.98 12.84
CA GLN A 191 5.57 26.54 12.52
C GLN A 191 5.10 25.41 13.45
N LEU A 192 6.00 24.48 13.79
CA LEU A 192 5.69 23.41 14.74
C LEU A 192 5.41 23.98 16.14
N VAL A 193 6.21 24.95 16.59
CA VAL A 193 6.00 25.65 17.88
C VAL A 193 4.65 26.37 17.89
N GLU A 194 4.30 27.10 16.83
CA GLU A 194 3.00 27.77 16.68
C GLU A 194 1.87 26.74 16.76
N PHE A 195 1.96 25.65 15.98
CA PHE A 195 0.95 24.58 15.97
C PHE A 195 0.74 23.98 17.37
N LEU A 196 1.82 23.65 18.07
CA LEU A 196 1.74 23.02 19.39
C LEU A 196 1.24 24.01 20.47
N THR A 197 1.57 25.29 20.35
CA THR A 197 1.07 26.34 21.23
C THR A 197 -0.45 26.48 21.11
N ILE A 198 -0.97 26.50 19.89
CA ILE A 198 -2.43 26.54 19.65
C ILE A 198 -3.08 25.24 20.11
N ALA A 199 -2.47 24.08 19.82
CA ALA A 199 -2.97 22.79 20.29
C ALA A 199 -3.10 22.73 21.81
N LYS A 200 -2.13 23.30 22.55
CA LYS A 200 -2.15 23.37 24.02
C LYS A 200 -3.30 24.24 24.56
N ARG A 201 -3.61 25.33 23.86
CA ARG A 201 -4.67 26.27 24.24
C ARG A 201 -6.06 25.75 23.91
N GLU A 202 -6.23 25.11 22.74
CA GLU A 202 -7.53 24.84 22.13
C GLU A 202 -8.03 23.40 22.32
N GLU A 203 -7.13 22.45 22.62
CA GLU A 203 -7.48 21.04 22.70
C GLU A 203 -7.48 20.54 24.15
N ASN A 204 -8.25 19.49 24.41
CA ASN A 204 -8.22 18.81 25.69
C ASN A 204 -6.87 18.12 25.95
N ALA A 205 -6.63 17.74 27.21
CA ALA A 205 -5.36 17.14 27.64
C ALA A 205 -4.95 15.92 26.80
N THR A 206 -5.91 15.06 26.40
CA THR A 206 -5.62 13.88 25.58
C THR A 206 -5.14 14.26 24.18
N ASN A 207 -5.88 15.14 23.50
CA ASN A 207 -5.58 15.54 22.13
C ASN A 207 -4.24 16.29 22.06
N TYR A 208 -4.02 17.26 22.96
CA TYR A 208 -2.76 17.99 23.04
C TYR A 208 -1.58 17.05 23.29
N THR A 209 -1.69 16.18 24.33
CA THR A 209 -0.59 15.26 24.66
C THR A 209 -0.31 14.28 23.53
N PHE A 210 -1.35 13.82 22.79
CA PHE A 210 -1.19 13.00 21.62
C PHE A 210 -0.39 13.71 20.50
N LEU A 211 -0.80 14.93 20.17
CA LEU A 211 -0.15 15.72 19.11
C LEU A 211 1.31 16.04 19.46
N LEU A 212 1.55 16.42 20.73
CA LEU A 212 2.90 16.64 21.26
C LEU A 212 3.75 15.37 21.16
N THR A 213 3.21 14.21 21.59
CA THR A 213 3.93 12.94 21.52
C THR A 213 4.33 12.59 20.09
N VAL A 214 3.41 12.71 19.12
CA VAL A 214 3.71 12.43 17.72
C VAL A 214 4.76 13.39 17.14
N ALA A 215 4.68 14.68 17.49
CA ALA A 215 5.62 15.69 17.04
C ALA A 215 7.05 15.44 17.58
N TYR A 216 7.18 15.17 18.89
CA TYR A 216 8.46 15.01 19.56
C TYR A 216 9.13 13.65 19.32
N THR A 217 8.38 12.65 18.91
CA THR A 217 8.91 11.28 18.71
C THR A 217 8.94 10.83 17.26
N GLY A 218 8.15 11.46 16.39
CA GLY A 218 7.96 11.03 15.01
C GLY A 218 7.28 9.66 14.87
N ILE A 219 6.68 9.09 15.92
CA ILE A 219 5.98 7.80 15.83
C ILE A 219 4.74 7.89 14.93
N ARG A 220 4.35 6.77 14.34
CA ARG A 220 3.14 6.73 13.50
C ARG A 220 1.88 6.90 14.35
N ARG A 221 0.83 7.51 13.78
CA ARG A 221 -0.46 7.67 14.48
C ARG A 221 -0.95 6.38 15.14
N GLY A 222 -0.94 5.26 14.41
CA GLY A 222 -1.38 3.98 14.94
C GLY A 222 -0.47 3.43 16.05
N GLU A 223 0.83 3.72 16.02
CA GLU A 223 1.79 3.39 17.08
C GLU A 223 1.45 4.20 18.34
N ALA A 224 1.22 5.51 18.20
CA ALA A 224 0.77 6.37 19.30
C ALA A 224 -0.54 5.87 19.92
N CYS A 225 -1.56 5.58 19.10
CA CYS A 225 -2.82 5.00 19.58
C CYS A 225 -2.66 3.65 20.28
N GLY A 226 -1.59 2.92 19.97
CA GLY A 226 -1.26 1.62 20.55
C GLY A 226 -0.39 1.67 21.81
N LEU A 227 0.10 2.84 22.24
CA LEU A 227 0.91 2.96 23.43
C LEU A 227 0.12 2.61 24.68
N GLN A 228 0.75 1.86 25.59
CA GLN A 228 0.29 1.57 26.92
C GLN A 228 1.24 2.20 27.95
N TRP A 229 0.78 2.45 29.16
CA TRP A 229 1.62 3.09 30.19
C TRP A 229 2.87 2.30 30.52
N LYS A 230 2.84 0.97 30.48
CA LYS A 230 4.01 0.10 30.64
C LYS A 230 5.10 0.29 29.57
N ASN A 231 4.75 0.92 28.43
CA ASN A 231 5.69 1.20 27.35
C ASN A 231 6.47 2.51 27.57
N ILE A 232 6.17 3.26 28.63
CA ILE A 232 6.82 4.54 28.97
C ILE A 232 7.63 4.33 30.23
N ASP A 233 8.92 4.42 30.10
CA ASP A 233 9.87 4.43 31.20
C ASP A 233 10.23 5.89 31.50
N PHE A 234 9.76 6.37 32.66
CA PHE A 234 9.98 7.75 33.08
C PHE A 234 11.37 8.01 33.65
N ASP A 235 12.04 6.97 34.15
CA ASP A 235 13.36 7.06 34.76
C ASP A 235 14.44 7.07 33.68
N ASN A 236 14.35 6.15 32.71
CA ASN A 236 15.24 6.09 31.55
C ASN A 236 14.80 7.01 30.40
N LYS A 237 13.69 7.74 30.55
CA LYS A 237 13.12 8.65 29.55
C LYS A 237 12.98 7.98 28.19
N THR A 238 12.30 6.82 28.14
CA THR A 238 12.11 6.08 26.90
C THR A 238 10.66 5.72 26.62
N ILE A 239 10.36 5.53 25.34
CA ILE A 239 9.09 4.96 24.86
C ILE A 239 9.42 3.74 23.99
N THR A 240 8.81 2.60 24.31
CA THR A 240 8.95 1.36 23.56
C THR A 240 7.73 1.13 22.66
N ILE A 241 7.94 0.97 21.36
CA ILE A 241 6.90 0.73 20.36
C ILE A 241 6.79 -0.77 20.09
N GLU A 242 5.68 -1.38 20.52
CA GLU A 242 5.44 -2.83 20.40
C GLU A 242 4.18 -3.16 19.59
N ARG A 243 3.29 -2.20 19.38
CA ARG A 243 1.99 -2.42 18.74
C ARG A 243 1.48 -1.19 18.00
N THR A 244 0.49 -1.44 17.16
CA THR A 244 -0.29 -0.40 16.51
C THR A 244 -1.78 -0.66 16.75
N ARG A 245 -2.58 0.40 16.86
CA ARG A 245 -4.02 0.31 17.05
C ARG A 245 -4.74 1.30 16.12
N ASP A 246 -5.82 0.83 15.52
CA ASP A 246 -6.76 1.64 14.73
C ASP A 246 -8.18 1.08 14.92
N ASN A 247 -9.16 1.55 14.16
CA ASN A 247 -10.55 1.08 14.19
C ASN A 247 -10.73 -0.40 13.81
N LYS A 248 -9.70 -1.06 13.25
CA LYS A 248 -9.71 -2.51 12.95
C LYS A 248 -9.10 -3.35 14.07
N GLY A 249 -8.70 -2.71 15.20
CA GLY A 249 -8.15 -3.36 16.37
C GLY A 249 -6.66 -3.18 16.59
N ILE A 250 -6.14 -3.97 17.53
CA ILE A 250 -4.73 -3.97 17.94
C ILE A 250 -3.98 -4.97 17.04
N ARG A 251 -2.79 -4.59 16.60
CA ARG A 251 -1.95 -5.43 15.75
C ARG A 251 -0.48 -5.23 16.09
N SER A 252 0.33 -6.24 15.79
CA SER A 252 1.79 -6.09 15.74
C SER A 252 2.20 -5.06 14.68
N PRO A 253 3.31 -4.35 14.85
CA PRO A 253 3.87 -3.48 13.83
C PRO A 253 4.12 -4.21 12.51
N LYS A 254 4.16 -3.44 11.40
CA LYS A 254 4.25 -4.04 10.05
C LYS A 254 5.56 -4.74 9.74
N THR A 255 6.67 -4.28 10.33
CA THR A 255 8.03 -4.75 10.06
C THR A 255 8.80 -4.94 11.37
N LYS A 256 9.88 -5.74 11.35
CA LYS A 256 10.78 -5.90 12.50
C LYS A 256 11.34 -4.56 13.00
N ASN A 257 11.73 -3.68 12.11
CA ASN A 257 12.26 -2.33 12.43
C ASN A 257 11.25 -1.42 13.13
N SER A 258 9.96 -1.76 13.10
CA SER A 258 8.94 -0.99 13.81
C SER A 258 8.92 -1.27 15.32
N TYR A 259 9.49 -2.39 15.78
CA TYR A 259 9.74 -2.64 17.20
C TYR A 259 11.01 -1.90 17.60
N ARG A 260 10.89 -0.92 18.47
CA ARG A 260 11.99 -0.05 18.88
C ARG A 260 11.73 0.66 20.19
N THR A 261 12.78 1.02 20.88
CA THR A 261 12.77 1.92 22.03
C THR A 261 13.42 3.24 21.62
N ILE A 262 12.78 4.36 21.89
CA ILE A 262 13.26 5.69 21.55
C ILE A 262 13.39 6.54 22.81
N LEU A 263 14.46 7.34 22.88
CA LEU A 263 14.64 8.35 23.93
C LEU A 263 13.68 9.51 23.72
N ILE A 264 13.19 10.07 24.81
CA ILE A 264 12.33 11.26 24.85
C ILE A 264 12.94 12.31 25.79
N ASP A 265 12.61 13.57 25.53
CA ASP A 265 13.12 14.69 26.30
C ASP A 265 12.28 15.01 27.55
N ASP A 266 12.78 15.90 28.39
CA ASP A 266 12.11 16.30 29.64
C ASP A 266 10.77 17.00 29.40
N VAL A 267 10.60 17.71 28.29
CA VAL A 267 9.34 18.36 27.93
C VAL A 267 8.24 17.33 27.77
N LEU A 268 8.50 16.28 27.01
CA LEU A 268 7.53 15.21 26.78
C LEU A 268 7.35 14.36 28.03
N VAL A 269 8.41 14.05 28.79
CA VAL A 269 8.34 13.31 30.06
C VAL A 269 7.40 14.04 31.06
N ASN A 270 7.62 15.34 31.25
CA ASN A 270 6.83 16.15 32.17
C ASN A 270 5.35 16.21 31.75
N GLN A 271 5.11 16.43 30.45
CA GLN A 271 3.74 16.42 29.92
C GLN A 271 3.05 15.05 30.13
N LEU A 272 3.74 13.94 29.89
CA LEU A 272 3.20 12.59 30.11
C LEU A 272 2.94 12.30 31.59
N LYS A 273 3.78 12.78 32.50
CA LYS A 273 3.54 12.69 33.96
C LYS A 273 2.27 13.45 34.39
N ILE A 274 2.11 14.69 33.91
CA ILE A 274 0.90 15.50 34.18
C ILE A 274 -0.31 14.80 33.58
N TYR A 275 -0.22 14.32 32.36
CA TYR A 275 -1.29 13.65 31.68
C TYR A 275 -1.69 12.31 32.33
N ARG A 276 -0.72 11.54 32.87
CA ARG A 276 -1.00 10.32 33.62
C ARG A 276 -1.87 10.58 34.84
N LYS A 277 -1.57 11.63 35.59
CA LYS A 277 -2.39 12.08 36.75
C LYS A 277 -3.81 12.47 36.32
N TRP A 278 -3.93 13.16 35.19
CA TRP A 278 -5.23 13.51 34.62
C TRP A 278 -6.01 12.25 34.19
N CYS A 279 -5.38 11.30 33.50
CA CYS A 279 -6.00 10.03 33.14
C CYS A 279 -6.50 9.24 34.35
N MET A 280 -5.74 9.21 35.44
CA MET A 280 -6.18 8.55 36.69
C MET A 280 -7.51 9.13 37.18
N LYS A 281 -7.66 10.46 37.21
CA LYS A 281 -8.89 11.14 37.61
C LYS A 281 -10.06 10.83 36.68
N VAL A 282 -9.83 10.94 35.37
CA VAL A 282 -10.86 10.66 34.35
C VAL A 282 -11.30 9.20 34.39
N MET A 283 -10.39 8.25 34.44
CA MET A 283 -10.76 6.83 34.47
C MET A 283 -11.53 6.49 35.77
N LEU A 284 -11.12 7.09 36.91
CA LEU A 284 -11.80 6.89 38.17
C LEU A 284 -13.25 7.40 38.13
N SER A 285 -13.53 8.53 37.47
CA SER A 285 -14.88 9.06 37.31
C SER A 285 -15.81 8.15 36.51
N PHE A 286 -15.25 7.23 35.71
CA PHE A 286 -15.99 6.18 35.01
C PHE A 286 -15.93 4.81 35.72
N GLY A 287 -15.43 4.76 36.98
CA GLY A 287 -15.30 3.52 37.73
C GLY A 287 -14.13 2.61 37.30
N TYR A 288 -13.22 3.12 36.49
CA TYR A 288 -12.04 2.36 36.02
C TYR A 288 -10.78 2.74 36.79
N LYS A 289 -9.93 1.76 37.07
CA LYS A 289 -8.59 1.98 37.62
C LYS A 289 -7.56 2.02 36.49
N LEU A 290 -6.72 3.04 36.45
CA LEU A 290 -5.59 3.10 35.54
C LEU A 290 -4.58 1.99 35.89
N LYS A 291 -4.26 1.13 34.93
CA LYS A 291 -3.27 0.06 35.04
C LYS A 291 -2.12 0.32 34.06
N ASP A 292 -0.99 -0.37 34.24
CA ASP A 292 0.16 -0.23 33.34
C ASP A 292 -0.10 -0.75 31.93
N ASP A 293 -1.04 -1.70 31.76
CA ASP A 293 -1.50 -2.18 30.47
C ASP A 293 -2.62 -1.33 29.84
N SER A 294 -3.11 -0.29 30.55
CA SER A 294 -4.07 0.67 30.01
C SER A 294 -3.42 1.48 28.88
N PHE A 295 -4.20 1.76 27.83
CA PHE A 295 -3.73 2.64 26.76
C PHE A 295 -3.49 4.05 27.28
N VAL A 296 -2.40 4.68 26.79
CA VAL A 296 -2.00 6.02 27.21
C VAL A 296 -3.09 7.05 26.88
N PHE A 297 -3.55 7.04 25.62
CA PHE A 297 -4.49 8.07 25.17
C PHE A 297 -5.95 7.62 25.35
N THR A 298 -6.60 8.25 26.33
CA THR A 298 -7.96 7.91 26.81
C THR A 298 -8.92 9.06 26.55
N SER A 299 -10.13 8.74 26.09
CA SER A 299 -11.21 9.71 25.88
C SER A 299 -11.75 10.21 27.21
N TYR A 300 -11.82 11.51 27.39
CA TYR A 300 -12.44 12.13 28.55
C TYR A 300 -13.97 11.94 28.66
N GLN A 301 -14.60 11.60 27.52
CA GLN A 301 -16.04 11.40 27.42
C GLN A 301 -16.48 9.98 27.82
N THR A 302 -15.59 9.00 27.72
CA THR A 302 -15.95 7.59 27.86
C THR A 302 -15.03 6.78 28.77
N GLY A 303 -13.88 7.33 29.17
CA GLY A 303 -12.84 6.58 29.87
C GLY A 303 -12.16 5.48 29.03
N LYS A 304 -12.56 5.33 27.77
CA LYS A 304 -12.03 4.31 26.84
C LYS A 304 -10.90 4.86 25.97
N PRO A 305 -10.07 4.00 25.36
CA PRO A 305 -9.02 4.45 24.43
C PRO A 305 -9.58 5.27 23.27
N ILE A 306 -8.90 6.37 22.90
CA ILE A 306 -9.34 7.25 21.81
C ILE A 306 -9.41 6.51 20.46
N THR A 307 -10.24 7.00 19.55
CA THR A 307 -10.35 6.50 18.18
C THR A 307 -9.49 7.32 17.22
N ASP A 308 -9.20 6.76 16.05
CA ASP A 308 -8.52 7.46 14.95
C ASP A 308 -9.21 8.76 14.55
N GLY A 309 -10.54 8.78 14.57
CA GLY A 309 -11.35 9.96 14.24
C GLY A 309 -11.13 11.11 15.23
N CYS A 310 -11.05 10.81 16.53
CA CYS A 310 -10.84 11.81 17.56
C CYS A 310 -9.57 12.65 17.28
N VAL A 311 -8.47 11.97 17.03
CA VAL A 311 -7.18 12.63 16.74
C VAL A 311 -7.19 13.38 15.40
N PHE A 312 -7.83 12.80 14.38
CA PHE A 312 -7.94 13.43 13.06
C PHE A 312 -8.69 14.76 13.15
N TYR A 313 -9.83 14.79 13.84
CA TYR A 313 -10.60 16.02 13.99
C TYR A 313 -9.91 17.04 14.90
N ALA A 314 -9.23 16.61 15.97
CA ALA A 314 -8.42 17.49 16.82
C ALA A 314 -7.32 18.18 16.01
N PHE A 315 -6.55 17.41 15.24
CA PHE A 315 -5.52 17.95 14.37
C PHE A 315 -6.06 18.98 13.38
N ARG A 316 -7.20 18.68 12.74
CA ARG A 316 -7.84 19.61 11.80
C ARG A 316 -8.36 20.88 12.47
N ARG A 317 -8.93 20.78 13.68
CA ARG A 317 -9.39 21.97 14.43
C ARG A 317 -8.23 22.91 14.73
N VAL A 318 -7.10 22.36 15.20
CA VAL A 318 -5.89 23.17 15.46
C VAL A 318 -5.40 23.82 14.16
N LEU A 319 -5.25 23.03 13.08
CA LEU A 319 -4.76 23.54 11.81
C LEU A 319 -5.65 24.65 11.22
N ASN A 320 -6.97 24.52 11.32
CA ASN A 320 -7.93 25.52 10.84
C ASN A 320 -7.87 26.84 11.63
N LYS A 321 -7.28 26.86 12.84
CA LYS A 321 -7.06 28.07 13.63
C LYS A 321 -5.70 28.72 13.37
N THR A 322 -4.95 28.19 12.43
CA THR A 322 -3.64 28.70 11.99
C THR A 322 -3.67 29.09 10.54
N LYS A 323 -2.64 29.85 10.10
CA LYS A 323 -2.35 30.11 8.68
C LYS A 323 -1.26 29.15 8.16
N LEU A 324 -0.98 28.07 8.88
CA LEU A 324 0.09 27.12 8.55
C LEU A 324 -0.25 26.30 7.30
N PRO A 325 0.76 25.78 6.60
CA PRO A 325 0.55 24.91 5.45
C PRO A 325 -0.31 23.70 5.79
N PRO A 326 -1.20 23.26 4.89
CA PRO A 326 -2.08 22.12 5.14
C PRO A 326 -1.29 20.81 5.10
N ILE A 327 -0.85 20.34 6.25
CA ILE A 327 -0.23 19.03 6.41
C ILE A 327 -1.22 17.99 6.99
N THR A 328 -0.81 16.75 7.08
CA THR A 328 -1.57 15.68 7.77
C THR A 328 -0.94 15.36 9.12
N ILE A 329 -1.61 14.55 9.96
CA ILE A 329 -0.98 14.03 11.19
C ILE A 329 0.34 13.30 10.88
N HIS A 330 0.41 12.60 9.73
CA HIS A 330 1.66 11.98 9.28
C HIS A 330 2.72 13.03 8.89
N GLY A 331 2.29 14.23 8.52
CA GLY A 331 3.16 15.38 8.30
C GLY A 331 3.95 15.80 9.56
N LEU A 332 3.42 15.59 10.78
CA LEU A 332 4.21 15.81 12.02
C LEU A 332 5.43 14.88 12.10
N ARG A 333 5.29 13.64 11.63
CA ARG A 333 6.44 12.72 11.52
C ARG A 333 7.40 13.17 10.43
N HIS A 334 6.90 13.69 9.31
CA HIS A 334 7.75 14.31 8.28
C HIS A 334 8.49 15.51 8.87
N THR A 335 7.81 16.37 9.62
CA THR A 335 8.42 17.51 10.34
C THR A 335 9.56 17.05 11.24
N HIS A 336 9.31 16.04 12.09
CA HIS A 336 10.31 15.47 12.99
C HIS A 336 11.57 14.99 12.21
N CYS A 337 11.35 14.23 11.13
CA CYS A 337 12.43 13.73 10.30
C CYS A 337 13.23 14.86 9.64
N THR A 338 12.55 15.85 9.05
CA THR A 338 13.19 16.97 8.35
C THR A 338 13.98 17.85 9.30
N ILE A 339 13.44 18.13 10.49
CA ILE A 339 14.18 18.90 11.50
C ILE A 339 15.48 18.17 11.89
N LEU A 340 15.45 16.86 12.11
CA LEU A 340 16.64 16.09 12.46
C LEU A 340 17.66 16.02 11.31
N LEU A 341 17.18 15.92 10.06
CA LEU A 341 18.04 15.95 8.88
C LEU A 341 18.73 17.31 8.73
N ASN A 342 17.99 18.42 8.89
CA ASN A 342 18.54 19.77 8.82
C ASN A 342 19.56 20.06 9.93
N GLN A 343 19.49 19.35 11.04
CA GLN A 343 20.51 19.39 12.11
C GLN A 343 21.73 18.50 11.83
N GLY A 344 21.81 17.88 10.65
CA GLY A 344 22.94 17.04 10.25
C GLY A 344 22.98 15.65 10.91
N LEU A 345 21.87 15.20 11.53
CA LEU A 345 21.84 13.89 12.17
C LEU A 345 21.94 12.77 11.13
N ASN A 346 22.75 11.75 11.44
CA ASN A 346 22.95 10.61 10.55
C ASN A 346 21.65 9.92 10.16
N VAL A 347 21.46 9.69 8.85
CA VAL A 347 20.23 9.07 8.28
C VAL A 347 19.92 7.71 8.89
N LYS A 348 20.93 6.91 9.26
CA LYS A 348 20.73 5.60 9.92
C LYS A 348 20.09 5.77 11.30
N VAL A 349 20.57 6.74 12.10
CA VAL A 349 20.00 7.04 13.43
C VAL A 349 18.54 7.50 13.32
N ILE A 350 18.25 8.37 12.35
CA ILE A 350 16.89 8.83 12.07
C ILE A 350 15.99 7.66 11.64
N ALA A 351 16.50 6.79 10.76
CA ALA A 351 15.76 5.62 10.30
C ALA A 351 15.41 4.65 11.45
N GLU A 352 16.37 4.36 12.34
CA GLU A 352 16.16 3.53 13.53
C GLU A 352 15.13 4.17 14.47
N ARG A 353 15.26 5.45 14.79
CA ARG A 353 14.33 6.21 15.63
C ARG A 353 12.90 6.15 15.05
N LEU A 354 12.75 6.32 13.76
CA LEU A 354 11.46 6.31 13.08
C LEU A 354 10.93 4.91 12.77
N GLY A 355 11.75 3.85 12.86
CA GLY A 355 11.37 2.50 12.44
C GLY A 355 11.15 2.39 10.94
N ASN A 356 12.06 2.99 10.17
CA ASN A 356 12.16 2.94 8.70
C ASN A 356 13.49 2.30 8.31
N SER A 357 13.70 2.09 7.00
CA SER A 357 15.04 1.84 6.46
C SER A 357 15.72 3.15 6.04
N PRO A 358 17.06 3.23 6.05
CA PRO A 358 17.77 4.38 5.50
C PRO A 358 17.37 4.71 4.07
N GLN A 359 17.15 3.69 3.23
CA GLN A 359 16.67 3.86 1.85
C GLN A 359 15.36 4.61 1.79
N MET A 360 14.38 4.32 2.66
CA MET A 360 13.12 5.05 2.71
C MET A 360 13.31 6.53 3.09
N ILE A 361 14.28 6.83 3.97
CA ILE A 361 14.61 8.22 4.30
C ILE A 361 15.17 8.93 3.06
N TYR A 362 16.12 8.32 2.35
CA TYR A 362 16.66 8.89 1.11
C TYR A 362 15.59 9.09 0.03
N GLU A 363 14.69 8.14 -0.18
CA GLU A 363 13.62 8.23 -1.18
C GLU A 363 12.62 9.36 -0.89
N ILE A 364 12.29 9.58 0.39
CA ILE A 364 11.29 10.56 0.80
C ILE A 364 11.88 11.96 0.98
N TYR A 365 13.10 12.05 1.53
CA TYR A 365 13.73 13.31 1.97
C TYR A 365 15.00 13.65 1.19
N GLY A 366 15.24 13.02 0.04
CA GLY A 366 16.44 13.26 -0.76
C GLY A 366 16.61 14.71 -1.23
N HIS A 367 15.50 15.45 -1.39
CA HIS A 367 15.53 16.87 -1.70
C HIS A 367 16.11 17.71 -0.55
N VAL A 368 15.75 17.41 0.71
CA VAL A 368 16.30 18.07 1.91
C VAL A 368 17.81 17.82 2.03
N LEU A 369 18.25 16.58 1.73
CA LEU A 369 19.66 16.21 1.77
C LEU A 369 20.50 16.95 0.72
N LYS A 370 19.93 17.27 -0.46
CA LYS A 370 20.58 18.09 -1.47
C LYS A 370 20.77 19.55 -1.05
N GLU A 371 19.82 20.10 -0.31
CA GLU A 371 19.96 21.46 0.26
C GLU A 371 21.08 21.53 1.29
N ILE A 372 21.31 20.45 2.06
CA ILE A 372 22.40 20.36 3.04
C ILE A 372 23.77 20.20 2.36
N GLU A 373 23.85 19.72 1.12
CA GLU A 373 25.10 19.55 0.39
C GLU A 373 25.88 20.87 0.26
N SER A 374 25.19 21.99 0.00
CA SER A 374 25.82 23.33 -0.08
C SER A 374 26.44 23.73 1.25
N VAL A 375 25.83 23.37 2.37
CA VAL A 375 26.33 23.68 3.72
C VAL A 375 27.55 22.80 4.08
N SER A 376 27.70 21.64 3.47
CA SER A 376 28.81 20.72 3.77
C SER A 376 30.18 21.30 3.39
N VAL A 377 30.22 22.07 2.31
CA VAL A 377 31.45 22.77 1.85
C VAL A 377 31.88 23.82 2.85
N GLU A 378 30.93 24.60 3.36
CA GLU A 378 31.19 25.63 4.37
C GLU A 378 31.64 25.01 5.69
N LEU A 379 30.99 23.96 6.15
CA LEU A 379 31.37 23.24 7.38
C LEU A 379 32.78 22.63 7.28
N PHE A 380 33.13 22.07 6.12
CA PHE A 380 34.48 21.56 5.90
C PHE A 380 35.53 22.69 6.01
N SER A 381 35.31 23.81 5.30
CA SER A 381 36.20 24.96 5.34
C SER A 381 36.32 25.52 6.76
N GLN A 382 35.23 25.68 7.48
CA GLN A 382 35.24 26.18 8.88
C GLN A 382 35.97 25.22 9.81
N SER A 383 35.86 23.87 9.62
CA SER A 383 36.58 22.89 10.43
C SER A 383 38.10 22.99 10.26
N LEU A 384 38.58 23.29 9.06
CA LEU A 384 40.01 23.50 8.80
C LEU A 384 40.48 24.82 9.36
N THR A 385 39.73 25.91 9.19
CA THR A 385 40.10 27.26 9.68
C THR A 385 40.17 27.31 11.20
N LYS A 386 39.23 26.66 11.91
CA LYS A 386 39.23 26.53 13.37
C LYS A 386 40.46 25.80 13.93
N ASN A 387 41.07 24.91 13.14
CA ASN A 387 42.26 24.16 13.52
C ASN A 387 43.56 24.81 13.02
N GLY A 388 43.55 26.13 12.63
CA GLY A 388 44.70 26.91 12.27
C GLY A 388 45.28 26.65 10.87
N ALA A 389 44.55 25.93 10.02
CA ALA A 389 44.97 25.69 8.64
C ALA A 389 44.62 26.93 7.76
N ASN A 390 45.60 27.73 7.43
CA ASN A 390 45.45 28.84 6.49
C ASN A 390 46.08 28.45 5.15
N PHE A 391 45.26 27.82 4.26
CA PHE A 391 45.69 27.42 2.91
C PHE A 391 45.32 28.49 1.86
N GLY A 392 45.20 29.75 2.26
CA GLY A 392 44.97 30.85 1.33
C GLY A 392 46.14 30.99 0.37
N ALA A 393 45.88 31.02 -0.93
CA ALA A 393 46.86 31.32 -1.93
C ALA A 393 47.46 32.70 -1.64
N SER A 394 48.78 32.69 -1.41
CA SER A 394 49.61 33.89 -1.41
C SER A 394 49.80 34.42 -2.83
#